data_df0aaa3610a4d40db4bd84526a1b33d9
#
_entry.id   df0aaa3610a4d40db4bd84526a1b33d9
#
_cell.length_a   1.000
_cell.length_b   1.000
_cell.length_c   1.000
_cell.angle_alpha   90.00
_cell.angle_beta   90.00
_cell.angle_gamma   90.00
#
_symmetry.space_group_name_H-M   'P 1'
#
loop_
_entity.id
_entity.type
_entity.pdbx_description
1 polymer ?
#
loop_
_entity_poly.entity_id
_entity_poly.type
_entity_poly.pdbx_seq_one_letter_code
_entity_poly.pdbx_strand_id
1 'polypeptide(L)'
;MTGLPRLGWTLFATTCACLAAYVALDAYPDGHLFTMASIADGFPVIPLGVLLSGLLGALVVAGQPRHPVGWLLAVAATGGAVGFATGAYAYRALTTPGFGPAAAGHWSGWVSQFFGAAEYRNPVRVRGGNKQHREFIDGQRYKVNRNVNAA
;
A
#
# COMPACT_ATOMS: atom_id res chain seq x y z
N MET A 1 -34.76 13.06 7.91
CA MET A 1 -33.30 13.05 8.17
C MET A 1 -32.68 11.65 8.18
N THR A 2 -33.19 10.75 7.35
CA THR A 2 -32.81 9.31 7.28
C THR A 2 -31.55 8.97 6.46
N GLY A 3 -30.92 9.96 5.84
CA GLY A 3 -29.77 9.75 4.95
C GLY A 3 -28.38 9.66 5.61
N LEU A 4 -28.16 10.40 6.69
CA LEU A 4 -26.83 10.51 7.32
C LEU A 4 -26.31 9.19 7.92
N PRO A 5 -27.11 8.38 8.64
CA PRO A 5 -26.65 7.08 9.13
C PRO A 5 -26.30 6.13 7.99
N ARG A 6 -27.03 6.17 6.88
CA ARG A 6 -26.75 5.35 5.69
C ARG A 6 -25.40 5.71 5.07
N LEU A 7 -25.03 6.99 5.07
CA LEU A 7 -23.75 7.44 4.53
C LEU A 7 -22.55 6.89 5.34
N GLY A 8 -22.65 6.84 6.67
CA GLY A 8 -21.63 6.22 7.51
C GLY A 8 -21.41 4.74 7.17
N TRP A 9 -22.51 4.00 6.97
CA TRP A 9 -22.42 2.59 6.58
C TRP A 9 -21.94 2.40 5.14
N THR A 10 -22.24 3.31 4.21
CA THR A 10 -21.68 3.23 2.85
C THR A 10 -20.17 3.48 2.84
N LEU A 11 -19.67 4.42 3.63
CA LEU A 11 -18.23 4.62 3.79
C LEU A 11 -17.54 3.38 4.37
N PHE A 12 -18.14 2.78 5.39
CA PHE A 12 -17.61 1.53 5.96
C PHE A 12 -17.62 0.38 4.95
N ALA A 13 -18.70 0.20 4.19
CA ALA A 13 -18.77 -0.80 3.13
C ALA A 13 -17.70 -0.56 2.04
N THR A 14 -17.47 0.70 1.67
CA THR A 14 -16.37 1.07 0.76
C THR A 14 -15.01 0.72 1.34
N THR A 15 -14.79 1.01 2.63
CA THR A 15 -13.55 0.62 3.35
C THR A 15 -13.33 -0.89 3.27
N CYS A 16 -14.36 -1.69 3.56
CA CYS A 16 -14.28 -3.15 3.48
C CYS A 16 -13.96 -3.63 2.05
N ALA A 17 -14.62 -3.06 1.04
CA ALA A 17 -14.41 -3.42 -0.37
C ALA A 17 -12.98 -3.09 -0.83
N CYS A 18 -12.45 -1.92 -0.46
CA CYS A 18 -11.08 -1.53 -0.77
C CYS A 18 -10.05 -2.42 -0.07
N LEU A 19 -10.25 -2.77 1.21
CA LEU A 19 -9.36 -3.68 1.92
C LEU A 19 -9.42 -5.10 1.34
N ALA A 20 -10.60 -5.57 0.95
CA ALA A 20 -10.74 -6.85 0.26
C ALA A 20 -10.02 -6.86 -1.10
N ALA A 21 -10.13 -5.77 -1.87
CA ALA A 21 -9.39 -5.60 -3.12
C ALA A 21 -7.86 -5.57 -2.87
N TYR A 22 -7.40 -4.86 -1.83
CA TYR A 22 -6.01 -4.86 -1.42
C TYR A 22 -5.51 -6.27 -1.14
N VAL A 23 -6.23 -7.03 -0.29
CA VAL A 23 -5.87 -8.41 0.06
C VAL A 23 -5.87 -9.30 -1.18
N ALA A 24 -6.88 -9.20 -2.04
CA ALA A 24 -6.96 -10.01 -3.26
C ALA A 24 -5.81 -9.70 -4.24
N LEU A 25 -5.49 -8.42 -4.42
CA LEU A 25 -4.38 -7.99 -5.27
C LEU A 25 -3.03 -8.44 -4.70
N ASP A 26 -2.86 -8.49 -3.41
CA ASP A 26 -1.59 -8.79 -2.75
C ASP A 26 -1.39 -10.31 -2.53
N ALA A 27 -2.49 -11.06 -2.37
CA ALA A 27 -2.46 -12.51 -2.19
C ALA A 27 -2.19 -13.28 -3.50
N TYR A 28 -2.58 -12.71 -4.64
CA TYR A 28 -2.48 -13.40 -5.93
C TYR A 28 -1.37 -12.80 -6.81
N PRO A 29 -0.49 -13.59 -7.49
CA PRO A 29 -0.34 -15.05 -7.46
C PRO A 29 0.68 -15.55 -6.43
N ASP A 30 1.46 -14.68 -5.79
CA ASP A 30 2.70 -15.07 -5.09
C ASP A 30 2.56 -15.27 -3.57
N GLY A 31 1.36 -15.04 -2.99
CA GLY A 31 1.06 -15.32 -1.58
C GLY A 31 1.91 -14.57 -0.55
N HIS A 32 2.38 -13.36 -0.87
CA HIS A 32 3.33 -12.62 -0.03
C HIS A 32 2.74 -12.01 1.26
N LEU A 33 1.42 -12.09 1.48
CA LEU A 33 0.76 -11.42 2.62
C LEU A 33 1.26 -11.86 4.00
N PHE A 34 1.69 -13.12 4.14
CA PHE A 34 2.15 -13.68 5.41
C PHE A 34 3.66 -13.96 5.44
N THR A 35 4.44 -13.14 4.76
CA THR A 35 5.90 -13.20 4.84
C THR A 35 6.40 -12.38 6.04
N MET A 36 7.59 -12.69 6.56
CA MET A 36 8.23 -11.89 7.61
C MET A 36 8.40 -10.43 7.19
N ALA A 37 8.60 -10.17 5.89
CA ALA A 37 8.69 -8.80 5.36
C ALA A 37 7.36 -8.06 5.50
N SER A 38 6.23 -8.66 5.12
CA SER A 38 4.92 -8.03 5.25
C SER A 38 4.48 -7.83 6.70
N ILE A 39 4.86 -8.73 7.60
CA ILE A 39 4.63 -8.56 9.05
C ILE A 39 5.46 -7.40 9.58
N ALA A 40 6.72 -7.27 9.17
CA ALA A 40 7.57 -6.14 9.55
C ALA A 40 7.03 -4.80 8.99
N ASP A 41 6.38 -4.83 7.82
CA ASP A 41 5.70 -3.69 7.20
C ASP A 41 4.31 -3.39 7.83
N GLY A 42 3.94 -4.11 8.91
CA GLY A 42 2.73 -3.86 9.69
C GLY A 42 1.47 -4.61 9.25
N PHE A 43 1.57 -5.57 8.31
CA PHE A 43 0.46 -6.46 8.01
C PHE A 43 0.34 -7.55 9.10
N PRO A 44 -0.86 -7.94 9.58
CA PRO A 44 -2.20 -7.41 9.27
C PRO A 44 -2.66 -6.24 10.18
N VAL A 45 -1.79 -5.73 11.05
CA VAL A 45 -2.17 -4.79 12.12
C VAL A 45 -2.70 -3.48 11.55
N ILE A 46 -2.03 -2.92 10.54
CA ILE A 46 -2.44 -1.63 9.95
C ILE A 46 -3.78 -1.74 9.21
N PRO A 47 -4.01 -2.71 8.31
CA PRO A 47 -5.32 -2.91 7.68
C PRO A 47 -6.45 -3.16 8.69
N LEU A 48 -6.19 -3.92 9.75
CA LEU A 48 -7.16 -4.13 10.84
C LEU A 48 -7.46 -2.82 11.60
N GLY A 49 -6.45 -2.01 11.87
CA GLY A 49 -6.62 -0.68 12.48
C GLY A 49 -7.51 0.23 11.62
N VAL A 50 -7.30 0.24 10.30
CA VAL A 50 -8.15 0.98 9.35
C VAL A 50 -9.57 0.45 9.35
N LEU A 51 -9.77 -0.86 9.35
CA LEU A 51 -11.09 -1.49 9.39
C LEU A 51 -11.85 -1.13 10.68
N LEU A 52 -11.19 -1.24 11.84
CA LEU A 52 -11.77 -0.91 13.13
C LEU A 52 -12.10 0.58 13.25
N SER A 53 -11.24 1.47 12.74
CA SER A 53 -11.49 2.90 12.70
C SER A 53 -12.69 3.23 11.83
N GLY A 54 -12.85 2.57 10.68
CA GLY A 54 -14.02 2.71 9.81
C GLY A 54 -15.31 2.23 10.50
N LEU A 55 -15.26 1.10 11.18
CA LEU A 55 -16.40 0.58 11.94
C LEU A 55 -16.80 1.53 13.05
N LEU A 56 -15.84 2.00 13.86
CA LEU A 56 -16.11 2.97 14.93
C LEU A 56 -16.68 4.26 14.37
N GLY A 57 -16.13 4.77 13.26
CA GLY A 57 -16.67 5.93 12.57
C GLY A 57 -18.11 5.74 12.15
N ALA A 58 -18.45 4.61 11.52
CA ALA A 58 -19.81 4.28 11.11
C ALA A 58 -20.78 4.19 12.29
N LEU A 59 -20.37 3.54 13.40
CA LEU A 59 -21.19 3.43 14.62
C LEU A 59 -21.43 4.80 15.27
N VAL A 60 -20.41 5.65 15.36
CA VAL A 60 -20.55 7.00 15.91
C VAL A 60 -21.48 7.86 15.03
N VAL A 61 -21.33 7.79 13.71
CA VAL A 61 -22.21 8.53 12.77
C VAL A 61 -23.64 7.99 12.83
N ALA A 62 -23.83 6.67 13.02
CA ALA A 62 -25.16 6.09 13.17
C ALA A 62 -25.86 6.53 14.45
N GLY A 63 -25.14 6.63 15.57
CA GLY A 63 -25.69 7.07 16.86
C GLY A 63 -25.76 8.59 17.01
N GLN A 64 -24.77 9.30 16.49
CA GLN A 64 -24.65 10.76 16.60
C GLN A 64 -24.22 11.38 15.25
N PRO A 65 -25.16 11.55 14.31
CA PRO A 65 -24.81 11.97 12.92
C PRO A 65 -24.18 13.36 12.81
N ARG A 66 -24.27 14.18 13.84
CA ARG A 66 -23.65 15.51 13.90
C ARG A 66 -22.27 15.53 14.57
N HIS A 67 -21.81 14.41 15.12
CA HIS A 67 -20.54 14.35 15.82
C HIS A 67 -19.37 14.33 14.83
N PRO A 68 -18.48 15.34 14.84
CA PRO A 68 -17.43 15.48 13.82
C PRO A 68 -16.40 14.33 13.87
N VAL A 69 -16.12 13.79 15.04
CA VAL A 69 -15.13 12.71 15.20
C VAL A 69 -15.54 11.43 14.46
N GLY A 70 -16.84 11.10 14.44
CA GLY A 70 -17.33 9.94 13.68
C GLY A 70 -17.05 10.09 12.17
N TRP A 71 -17.30 11.29 11.64
CA TRP A 71 -17.01 11.61 10.23
C TRP A 71 -15.52 11.58 9.91
N LEU A 72 -14.68 12.15 10.78
CA LEU A 72 -13.24 12.14 10.59
C LEU A 72 -12.70 10.70 10.56
N LEU A 73 -13.14 9.84 11.49
CA LEU A 73 -12.74 8.43 11.53
C LEU A 73 -13.19 7.68 10.26
N ALA A 74 -14.45 7.86 9.83
CA ALA A 74 -14.99 7.19 8.66
C ALA A 74 -14.26 7.62 7.38
N VAL A 75 -14.02 8.93 7.19
CA VAL A 75 -13.33 9.47 6.01
C VAL A 75 -11.85 9.06 6.01
N ALA A 76 -11.16 9.16 7.15
CA ALA A 76 -9.76 8.77 7.27
C ALA A 76 -9.57 7.27 6.98
N ALA A 77 -10.44 6.42 7.54
CA ALA A 77 -10.40 4.98 7.27
C ALA A 77 -10.66 4.65 5.80
N THR A 78 -11.66 5.29 5.19
CA THR A 78 -11.96 5.10 3.77
C THR A 78 -10.81 5.57 2.89
N GLY A 79 -10.21 6.72 3.19
CA GLY A 79 -9.03 7.23 2.50
C GLY A 79 -7.85 6.29 2.59
N GLY A 80 -7.53 5.80 3.79
CA GLY A 80 -6.48 4.80 4.00
C GLY A 80 -6.71 3.51 3.21
N ALA A 81 -7.94 2.98 3.24
CA ALA A 81 -8.30 1.78 2.49
C ALA A 81 -8.17 1.96 0.97
N VAL A 82 -8.57 3.13 0.44
CA VAL A 82 -8.36 3.50 -0.97
C VAL A 82 -6.87 3.57 -1.29
N GLY A 83 -6.07 4.16 -0.39
CA GLY A 83 -4.61 4.21 -0.53
C GLY A 83 -3.98 2.82 -0.64
N PHE A 84 -4.39 1.86 0.20
CA PHE A 84 -3.91 0.48 0.13
C PHE A 84 -4.31 -0.21 -1.19
N ALA A 85 -5.58 -0.10 -1.60
CA ALA A 85 -6.06 -0.73 -2.82
C ALA A 85 -5.37 -0.16 -4.07
N THR A 86 -5.24 1.17 -4.15
CA THR A 86 -4.59 1.83 -5.28
C THR A 86 -3.07 1.59 -5.30
N GLY A 87 -2.42 1.49 -4.14
CA GLY A 87 -1.01 1.13 -4.02
C GLY A 87 -0.74 -0.30 -4.50
N ALA A 88 -1.55 -1.27 -4.08
CA ALA A 88 -1.45 -2.65 -4.53
C ALA A 88 -1.69 -2.79 -6.04
N TYR A 89 -2.69 -2.08 -6.58
CA TYR A 89 -2.94 -2.03 -8.01
C TYR A 89 -1.76 -1.43 -8.78
N ALA A 90 -1.23 -0.29 -8.31
CA ALA A 90 -0.08 0.35 -8.94
C ALA A 90 1.14 -0.57 -8.98
N TYR A 91 1.44 -1.24 -7.88
CA TYR A 91 2.53 -2.20 -7.82
C TYR A 91 2.37 -3.29 -8.87
N ARG A 92 1.18 -3.89 -8.96
CA ARG A 92 0.89 -4.94 -9.93
C ARG A 92 0.92 -4.46 -11.38
N ALA A 93 0.30 -3.33 -11.66
CA ALA A 93 0.26 -2.78 -13.02
C ALA A 93 1.64 -2.41 -13.56
N LEU A 94 2.58 -2.07 -12.67
CA LEU A 94 3.94 -1.69 -13.05
C LEU A 94 4.94 -2.84 -13.02
N THR A 95 4.65 -3.93 -12.28
CA THR A 95 5.59 -5.06 -12.12
C THR A 95 5.19 -6.31 -12.88
N THR A 96 3.89 -6.48 -13.19
CA THR A 96 3.38 -7.68 -13.86
C THR A 96 3.02 -7.35 -15.32
N PRO A 97 3.76 -7.87 -16.30
CA PRO A 97 3.45 -7.64 -17.72
C PRO A 97 2.03 -8.14 -18.05
N GLY A 98 1.23 -7.28 -18.71
CA GLY A 98 -0.11 -7.63 -19.16
C GLY A 98 -1.22 -7.51 -18.09
N PHE A 99 -0.91 -7.13 -16.85
CA PHE A 99 -1.91 -6.96 -15.80
C PHE A 99 -2.82 -5.74 -16.04
N GLY A 100 -2.30 -4.66 -16.61
CA GLY A 100 -3.07 -3.45 -16.89
C GLY A 100 -2.25 -2.37 -17.59
N PRO A 101 -2.90 -1.26 -18.00
CA PRO A 101 -2.19 -0.16 -18.64
C PRO A 101 -1.25 0.53 -17.65
N ALA A 102 0.02 0.72 -18.03
CA ALA A 102 1.03 1.37 -17.19
C ALA A 102 0.62 2.78 -16.72
N ALA A 103 -0.10 3.53 -17.56
CA ALA A 103 -0.66 4.83 -17.20
C ALA A 103 -1.59 4.76 -15.99
N ALA A 104 -2.48 3.76 -15.92
CA ALA A 104 -3.35 3.56 -14.76
C ALA A 104 -2.55 3.19 -13.49
N GLY A 105 -1.46 2.40 -13.65
CA GLY A 105 -0.53 2.09 -12.57
C GLY A 105 0.13 3.34 -11.99
N HIS A 106 0.61 4.25 -12.85
CA HIS A 106 1.21 5.51 -12.41
C HIS A 106 0.21 6.40 -11.67
N TRP A 107 -1.01 6.57 -12.21
CA TRP A 107 -2.06 7.35 -11.54
C TRP A 107 -2.48 6.75 -10.20
N SER A 108 -2.63 5.43 -10.13
CA SER A 108 -2.97 4.74 -8.89
C SER A 108 -1.86 4.90 -7.85
N GLY A 109 -0.60 4.83 -8.27
CA GLY A 109 0.55 5.11 -7.40
C GLY A 109 0.53 6.54 -6.85
N TRP A 110 0.14 7.52 -7.67
CA TRP A 110 -0.01 8.91 -7.24
C TRP A 110 -1.13 9.07 -6.18
N VAL A 111 -2.27 8.45 -6.41
CA VAL A 111 -3.39 8.45 -5.46
C VAL A 111 -2.97 7.79 -4.13
N SER A 112 -2.26 6.66 -4.18
CA SER A 112 -1.80 5.98 -2.97
C SER A 112 -0.82 6.83 -2.14
N GLN A 113 0.05 7.60 -2.80
CA GLN A 113 0.96 8.54 -2.14
C GLN A 113 0.20 9.62 -1.35
N PHE A 114 -0.90 10.13 -1.94
CA PHE A 114 -1.71 11.15 -1.29
C PHE A 114 -2.30 10.67 0.04
N PHE A 115 -2.61 9.38 0.15
CA PHE A 115 -3.15 8.78 1.37
C PHE A 115 -2.08 8.17 2.29
N GLY A 116 -0.78 8.37 2.02
CA GLY A 116 0.32 7.92 2.87
C GLY A 116 0.57 6.40 2.84
N ALA A 117 -0.14 5.67 1.98
CA ALA A 117 -0.03 4.21 1.93
C ALA A 117 1.13 3.68 1.06
N ALA A 118 1.80 4.56 0.30
CA ALA A 118 2.82 4.17 -0.66
C ALA A 118 4.24 4.10 -0.08
N GLU A 119 4.44 4.55 1.13
CA GLU A 119 5.78 4.53 1.75
C GLU A 119 6.29 3.11 2.01
N TYR A 120 5.39 2.12 2.04
CA TYR A 120 5.70 0.74 2.40
C TYR A 120 6.21 -0.14 1.27
N ARG A 121 6.11 0.30 -0.01
CA ARG A 121 6.56 -0.54 -1.14
C ARG A 121 7.27 0.26 -2.22
N ASN A 122 8.50 0.62 -1.98
CA ASN A 122 9.39 1.06 -3.04
C ASN A 122 10.24 -0.14 -3.51
N PRO A 123 9.79 -0.96 -4.47
CA PRO A 123 10.53 -2.13 -4.94
C PRO A 123 11.86 -1.76 -5.60
N VAL A 124 11.98 -0.51 -6.04
CA VAL A 124 13.21 0.01 -6.66
C VAL A 124 14.36 0.08 -5.67
N ARG A 125 14.07 0.24 -4.37
CA ARG A 125 15.13 0.36 -3.34
C ARG A 125 15.71 -0.98 -2.89
N VAL A 126 14.97 -2.09 -2.98
CA VAL A 126 15.40 -3.37 -2.38
C VAL A 126 16.06 -4.30 -3.40
N ARG A 127 15.72 -4.27 -4.68
CA ARG A 127 16.21 -5.25 -5.65
C ARG A 127 17.32 -4.76 -6.59
N GLY A 128 17.43 -3.47 -6.83
CA GLY A 128 18.43 -2.92 -7.78
C GLY A 128 19.67 -2.32 -7.12
N GLY A 129 19.50 -1.59 -6.02
CA GLY A 129 20.56 -0.75 -5.45
C GLY A 129 21.72 -1.52 -4.82
N ASN A 130 21.47 -2.68 -4.25
CA ASN A 130 22.52 -3.37 -3.48
C ASN A 130 23.34 -4.36 -4.32
N LYS A 131 22.76 -5.00 -5.34
CA LYS A 131 23.53 -5.92 -6.23
C LYS A 131 24.36 -5.16 -7.23
N GLN A 132 23.78 -4.23 -7.98
CA GLN A 132 24.53 -3.45 -8.97
C GLN A 132 25.63 -2.59 -8.33
N HIS A 133 25.37 -2.02 -7.15
CA HIS A 133 26.40 -1.26 -6.44
C HIS A 133 27.52 -2.15 -5.90
N ARG A 134 27.22 -3.36 -5.43
CA ARG A 134 28.24 -4.35 -5.03
C ARG A 134 29.02 -4.86 -6.24
N GLU A 135 28.37 -5.22 -7.32
CA GLU A 135 29.04 -5.66 -8.54
C GLU A 135 29.92 -4.55 -9.15
N PHE A 136 29.48 -3.30 -9.07
CA PHE A 136 30.30 -2.15 -9.51
C PHE A 136 31.53 -1.95 -8.62
N ILE A 137 31.38 -2.03 -7.31
CA ILE A 137 32.50 -1.88 -6.36
C ILE A 137 33.47 -3.08 -6.47
N ASP A 138 32.96 -4.28 -6.57
CA ASP A 138 33.79 -5.48 -6.73
C ASP A 138 34.52 -5.49 -8.08
N GLY A 139 33.87 -5.05 -9.15
CA GLY A 139 34.48 -4.86 -10.46
C GLY A 139 35.57 -3.79 -10.48
N GLN A 140 35.39 -2.71 -9.74
CA GLN A 140 36.42 -1.66 -9.59
C GLN A 140 37.61 -2.16 -8.74
N ARG A 141 37.38 -2.87 -7.66
CA ARG A 141 38.43 -3.48 -6.84
C ARG A 141 39.27 -4.49 -7.62
N TYR A 142 38.62 -5.27 -8.50
CA TYR A 142 39.31 -6.24 -9.34
C TYR A 142 40.23 -5.55 -10.36
N LYS A 143 39.81 -4.44 -10.96
CA LYS A 143 40.65 -3.65 -11.87
C LYS A 143 41.85 -3.00 -11.17
N VAL A 144 41.65 -2.46 -9.98
CA VAL A 144 42.74 -1.85 -9.20
C VAL A 144 43.80 -2.90 -8.80
N ASN A 145 43.38 -4.06 -8.30
CA ASN A 145 44.31 -5.13 -7.93
C ASN A 145 45.08 -5.70 -9.13
N ARG A 146 44.47 -5.76 -10.31
CA ARG A 146 45.15 -6.22 -11.52
C ARG A 146 46.27 -5.28 -11.94
N ASN A 147 46.05 -3.99 -11.83
CA ASN A 147 47.06 -2.97 -12.18
C ASN A 147 48.22 -2.87 -11.18
N VAL A 148 47.96 -3.19 -9.90
CA VAL A 148 49.02 -3.19 -8.87
C VAL A 148 49.94 -4.42 -9.01
N ASN A 149 49.41 -5.57 -9.47
CA ASN A 149 50.21 -6.79 -9.65
C ASN A 149 50.90 -6.87 -11.02
N ALA A 150 50.67 -5.92 -11.90
CA ALA A 150 51.27 -5.86 -13.25
C ALA A 150 52.43 -4.82 -13.35
N ALA A 151 52.74 -4.15 -12.26
CA ALA A 151 53.87 -3.20 -12.10
C ALA A 151 54.96 -3.82 -11.22
#